data_e4f022a4d2b850e5e71c27c15c0435df
#
_entry.id   e4f022a4d2b850e5e71c27c15c0435df
#
_cell.length_a   1.000
_cell.length_b   1.000
_cell.length_c   1.000
_cell.angle_alpha   90.00
_cell.angle_beta   90.00
_cell.angle_gamma   90.00
#
_symmetry.space_group_name_H-M   'P 1'
#
loop_
_entity.id
_entity.type
_entity.pdbx_description
1 polymer ?
#
loop_
_entity_poly.entity_id
_entity_poly.type
_entity_poly.pdbx_seq_one_letter_code
_entity_poly.pdbx_strand_id
1 'polypeptide(L)'
;MVGPYAVSKGGVILLTQSVAEENKTYGITVNAVLPSVVDTPTNRLAMPGSDFKSWVAPADLAEVMVFLGSERARAVTGACLPVYNRA
;
A
#
# COMPACT_ATOMS: atom_id res chain seq x y z
N MET A 1 -9.83 0.64 -18.50
CA MET A 1 -9.70 2.08 -18.28
C MET A 1 -8.61 2.38 -17.27
N VAL A 2 -7.53 2.94 -17.73
CA VAL A 2 -6.30 3.10 -16.94
C VAL A 2 -6.14 4.52 -16.40
N GLY A 3 -6.66 5.53 -17.13
CA GLY A 3 -6.46 6.94 -16.81
C GLY A 3 -6.95 7.36 -15.42
N PRO A 4 -8.26 7.20 -15.10
CA PRO A 4 -8.77 7.58 -13.77
C PRO A 4 -8.12 6.79 -12.64
N TYR A 5 -7.79 5.53 -12.85
CA TYR A 5 -7.08 4.71 -11.87
C TYR A 5 -5.67 5.27 -11.63
N ALA A 6 -4.93 5.59 -12.69
CA ALA A 6 -3.59 6.15 -12.59
C ALA A 6 -3.59 7.52 -11.88
N VAL A 7 -4.58 8.36 -12.17
CA VAL A 7 -4.72 9.66 -11.52
C VAL A 7 -5.03 9.50 -10.04
N SER A 8 -5.94 8.60 -9.67
CA SER A 8 -6.28 8.35 -8.27
C SER A 8 -5.09 7.78 -7.49
N LYS A 9 -4.34 6.85 -8.08
CA LYS A 9 -3.16 6.26 -7.47
C LYS A 9 -2.04 7.31 -7.30
N GLY A 10 -1.81 8.12 -8.33
CA GLY A 10 -0.86 9.23 -8.26
C GLY A 10 -1.27 10.28 -7.23
N GLY A 11 -2.56 10.54 -7.09
CA GLY A 11 -3.11 11.43 -6.08
C GLY A 11 -2.84 10.96 -4.66
N VAL A 12 -2.97 9.66 -4.40
CA VAL A 12 -2.66 9.07 -3.09
C VAL A 12 -1.18 9.22 -2.76
N ILE A 13 -0.29 9.00 -3.73
CA ILE A 13 1.16 9.16 -3.54
C ILE A 13 1.50 10.60 -3.18
N LEU A 14 1.00 11.56 -3.96
CA LEU A 14 1.28 12.98 -3.72
C LEU A 14 0.69 13.45 -2.40
N LEU A 15 -0.52 13.02 -2.07
CA LEU A 15 -1.16 13.37 -0.80
C LEU A 15 -0.36 12.82 0.39
N THR A 16 0.10 11.57 0.30
CA THR A 16 0.93 10.94 1.33
C THR A 16 2.19 11.75 1.58
N GLN A 17 2.88 12.13 0.52
CA GLN A 17 4.11 12.92 0.61
C GLN A 17 3.87 14.31 1.19
N SER A 18 2.81 14.98 0.75
CA SER A 18 2.45 16.31 1.23
C SER A 18 2.07 16.31 2.71
N VAL A 19 1.23 15.37 3.13
CA VAL A 19 0.81 15.27 4.53
C VAL A 19 1.97 14.86 5.43
N ALA A 20 2.86 13.99 4.94
CA ALA A 20 4.07 13.61 5.66
C ALA A 20 4.96 14.83 5.91
N GLU A 21 5.19 15.64 4.88
CA GLU A 21 6.01 16.84 4.98
C GLU A 21 5.42 17.86 5.95
N GLU A 22 4.12 18.08 5.89
CA GLU A 22 3.40 19.00 6.75
C GLU A 22 3.45 18.63 8.23
N ASN A 23 3.66 17.36 8.55
CA ASN A 23 3.58 16.84 9.91
C ASN A 23 4.92 16.42 10.51
N LYS A 24 6.02 16.66 9.82
CA LYS A 24 7.37 16.30 10.31
C LYS A 24 7.68 16.91 11.67
N THR A 25 7.36 18.18 11.84
CA THR A 25 7.67 18.91 13.07
C THR A 25 6.88 18.38 14.27
N TYR A 26 5.78 17.66 14.03
CA TYR A 26 4.99 17.07 15.09
C TYR A 26 5.38 15.63 15.41
N GLY A 27 6.38 15.09 14.72
CA GLY A 27 6.78 13.69 14.91
C GLY A 27 5.77 12.68 14.40
N ILE A 28 4.88 13.09 13.50
CA ILE A 28 3.88 12.19 12.90
C ILE A 28 4.43 11.65 11.58
N THR A 29 4.40 10.33 11.41
CA THR A 29 4.77 9.69 10.16
C THR A 29 3.52 9.35 9.35
N VAL A 30 3.61 9.53 8.04
CA VAL A 30 2.50 9.26 7.11
C VAL A 30 3.07 8.47 5.93
N ASN A 31 2.59 7.27 5.76
CA ASN A 31 3.06 6.35 4.72
C ASN A 31 1.86 5.69 4.04
N ALA A 32 2.06 5.18 2.85
CA ALA A 32 1.05 4.43 2.12
C ALA A 32 1.60 3.07 1.69
N VAL A 33 0.73 2.09 1.59
CA VAL A 33 1.04 0.81 0.98
C VAL A 33 0.26 0.70 -0.33
N LEU A 34 0.89 0.16 -1.34
CA LEU A 34 0.33 0.04 -2.69
C LEU A 34 0.31 -1.44 -3.07
N PRO A 35 -0.71 -2.19 -2.66
CA PRO A 35 -0.77 -3.60 -3.02
C PRO A 35 -1.16 -3.79 -4.47
N SER A 36 -0.72 -4.89 -5.06
CA SER A 36 -1.26 -5.39 -6.32
C SER A 36 -2.58 -6.11 -6.04
N VAL A 37 -2.77 -7.32 -6.51
CA VAL A 37 -4.00 -8.07 -6.21
C VAL A 37 -3.86 -8.75 -4.85
N VAL A 38 -4.75 -8.42 -3.94
CA VAL A 38 -4.81 -9.07 -2.62
C VAL A 38 -5.67 -10.33 -2.72
N ASP A 39 -5.18 -11.42 -2.16
CA ASP A 39 -5.86 -12.70 -2.19
C ASP A 39 -7.08 -12.69 -1.25
N THR A 40 -8.23 -12.38 -1.81
CA THR A 40 -9.51 -12.33 -1.11
C THR A 40 -10.54 -13.19 -1.85
N PRO A 41 -11.59 -13.66 -1.18
CA PRO A 41 -12.66 -14.39 -1.86
C PRO A 41 -13.29 -13.59 -3.00
N THR A 42 -13.48 -12.30 -2.84
CA THR A 42 -14.04 -11.41 -3.87
C THR A 42 -13.16 -11.39 -5.11
N ASN A 43 -11.85 -11.23 -4.93
CA ASN A 43 -10.91 -11.19 -6.06
C ASN A 43 -10.79 -12.55 -6.74
N ARG A 44 -10.86 -13.64 -6.00
CA ARG A 44 -10.86 -14.99 -6.58
C ARG A 44 -12.09 -15.22 -7.44
N LEU A 45 -13.25 -14.75 -7.01
CA LEU A 45 -14.48 -14.85 -7.81
C LEU A 45 -14.42 -14.00 -9.08
N ALA A 46 -13.80 -12.84 -9.01
CA ALA A 46 -13.66 -11.93 -10.15
C ALA A 46 -12.64 -12.43 -11.18
N MET A 47 -11.63 -13.15 -10.73
CA MET A 47 -10.50 -13.60 -11.57
C MET A 47 -10.16 -15.07 -11.34
N PRO A 48 -11.12 -15.99 -11.65
CA PRO A 48 -10.99 -17.40 -11.22
C PRO A 48 -9.87 -18.18 -11.90
N GLY A 49 -9.39 -17.71 -13.06
CA GLY A 49 -8.31 -18.36 -13.80
C GLY A 49 -6.90 -17.92 -13.40
N SER A 50 -6.77 -17.07 -12.40
CA SER A 50 -5.48 -16.50 -12.01
C SER A 50 -4.66 -17.44 -11.14
N ASP A 51 -3.34 -17.21 -11.10
CA ASP A 51 -2.45 -17.88 -10.17
C ASP A 51 -2.52 -17.18 -8.81
N PHE A 52 -3.39 -17.65 -7.93
CA PHE A 52 -3.62 -17.02 -6.62
C PHE A 52 -2.38 -17.02 -5.73
N LYS A 53 -1.44 -17.93 -5.96
CA LYS A 53 -0.19 -18.01 -5.19
C LYS A 53 0.75 -16.84 -5.47
N SER A 54 0.57 -16.17 -6.61
CA SER A 54 1.35 -14.97 -6.94
C SER A 54 0.78 -13.71 -6.29
N TRP A 55 -0.44 -13.75 -5.81
CA TRP A 55 -1.12 -12.62 -5.20
C TRP A 55 -0.59 -12.31 -3.80
N VAL A 56 -0.93 -11.13 -3.32
CA VAL A 56 -0.53 -10.68 -1.98
C VAL A 56 -1.45 -11.33 -0.94
N ALA A 57 -0.88 -12.10 -0.02
CA ALA A 57 -1.64 -12.61 1.10
C ALA A 57 -2.04 -11.47 2.04
N PRO A 58 -3.30 -11.41 2.52
CA PRO A 58 -3.71 -10.38 3.47
C PRO A 58 -2.82 -10.28 4.70
N ALA A 59 -2.32 -11.40 5.21
CA ALA A 59 -1.42 -11.43 6.35
C ALA A 59 -0.08 -10.73 6.06
N ASP A 60 0.45 -10.88 4.85
CA ASP A 60 1.71 -10.23 4.45
C ASP A 60 1.53 -8.71 4.31
N LEU A 61 0.39 -8.29 3.77
CA LEU A 61 0.06 -6.87 3.70
C LEU A 61 -0.07 -6.28 5.11
N ALA A 62 -0.75 -6.99 6.00
CA ALA A 62 -0.91 -6.57 7.40
C ALA A 62 0.42 -6.43 8.12
N GLU A 63 1.38 -7.33 7.87
CA GLU A 63 2.73 -7.24 8.46
C GLU A 63 3.45 -5.95 8.06
N VAL A 64 3.33 -5.54 6.81
CA VAL A 64 3.91 -4.27 6.34
C VAL A 64 3.26 -3.09 7.04
N MET A 65 1.94 -3.10 7.15
CA MET A 65 1.19 -2.02 7.81
C MET A 65 1.53 -1.92 9.29
N VAL A 66 1.64 -3.04 9.99
CA VAL A 66 2.02 -3.09 11.40
C VAL A 66 3.45 -2.56 11.58
N PHE A 67 4.38 -2.93 10.71
CA PHE A 67 5.73 -2.39 10.74
C PHE A 67 5.74 -0.86 10.61
N LEU A 68 5.03 -0.34 9.61
CA LEU A 68 4.97 1.12 9.38
C LEU A 68 4.34 1.87 10.55
N GLY A 69 3.41 1.25 11.27
CA GLY A 69 2.78 1.82 12.46
C GLY A 69 3.56 1.60 13.75
N SER A 70 4.70 0.92 13.69
CA SER A 70 5.48 0.57 14.88
C SER A 70 6.61 1.56 15.14
N GLU A 71 7.15 1.52 16.35
CA GLU A 71 8.30 2.31 16.75
C GLU A 71 9.55 2.01 15.91
N ARG A 72 9.64 0.79 15.36
CA ARG A 72 10.74 0.38 14.49
C ARG A 72 10.80 1.17 13.19
N ALA A 73 9.67 1.71 12.75
CA ALA A 73 9.57 2.53 11.54
C ALA A 73 9.50 4.02 11.85
N ARG A 74 9.89 4.44 13.04
CA ARG A 74 9.73 5.85 13.48
C ARG A 74 10.39 6.89 12.59
N ALA A 75 11.41 6.49 11.85
CA ALA A 75 12.12 7.39 10.92
C ALA A 75 11.59 7.30 9.47
N VAL A 76 10.59 6.47 9.21
CA VAL A 76 10.01 6.28 7.87
C VAL A 76 8.80 7.18 7.74
N THR A 77 8.85 8.13 6.82
CA THR A 77 7.69 9.00 6.51
C THR A 77 7.73 9.42 5.04
N GLY A 78 6.58 9.59 4.45
CA GLY A 78 6.43 9.92 3.03
C GLY A 78 6.69 8.75 2.09
N ALA A 79 6.77 7.53 2.61
CA ALA A 79 7.02 6.34 1.80
C ALA A 79 5.72 5.82 1.17
N CYS A 80 5.82 5.36 -0.06
CA CYS A 80 4.75 4.66 -0.76
C CYS A 80 5.31 3.30 -1.17
N LEU A 81 4.98 2.27 -0.40
CA LEU A 81 5.60 0.95 -0.52
C LEU A 81 4.78 0.03 -1.42
N PRO A 82 5.34 -0.41 -2.56
CA PRO A 82 4.71 -1.46 -3.35
C PRO A 82 4.75 -2.78 -2.59
N VAL A 83 3.60 -3.43 -2.51
CA VAL A 83 3.45 -4.75 -1.88
C VAL A 83 2.81 -5.67 -2.92
N TYR A 84 3.62 -6.24 -3.78
CA TYR A 84 3.16 -6.90 -5.00
C TYR A 84 3.27 -8.42 -4.96
N ASN A 85 4.08 -8.96 -4.05
CA ASN A 85 4.49 -10.37 -4.11
C ASN A 85 5.06 -10.66 -5.52
N ARG A 86 4.44 -11.54 -6.28
CA ARG A 86 4.84 -11.87 -7.65
C ARG A 86 3.78 -11.49 -8.71
N ALA A 87 2.84 -10.68 -8.33
CA ALA A 87 1.77 -10.28 -9.23
C ALA A 87 1.86 -8.82 -9.67
#